data_3d9b18eb754793464be5ffc3469e12e0
#
_entry.id   3d9b18eb754793464be5ffc3469e12e0
#
_cell.length_a   1.000
_cell.length_b   1.000
_cell.length_c   1.000
_cell.angle_alpha   90.00
_cell.angle_beta   90.00
_cell.angle_gamma   90.00
#
_symmetry.space_group_name_H-M   'P 1'
#
loop_
_entity.id
_entity.type
_entity.pdbx_description
1 polymer ?
#
loop_
_entity_poly.entity_id
_entity_poly.type
_entity_poly.pdbx_seq_one_letter_code
_entity_poly.pdbx_strand_id
1 'polypeptide(L)'
;MDILYVTSEAAPFCKTGGLADVLGSLPPAVAAGGDRAAVILPLYGQVSDAWREKMRWHGYTYVDLAWRHEYCGLFSLEYRGVVWYFLDNERYFRRGALYGQMDDGERFAFFSKAVVSVLPMLEWRPEVIHCNDWQTALVPIYLKTVAENVSTVFTIHNIEYQGKYGADTVEDLFGLNRGDWYESGVLQMDGCVNLMKGAMVTADAVTTVSPTYAAQLRESAYAAGLDSVVRSIQWKFSGVLNGIDMVSYDPECDPNLPARYTAAESEGKTLCKAALQQELGLAQEEGTPVLSMVTRLVGHKGVDLVCQALDGIMATGCQLVVLGSGDGGYENFFRHAQNRYPGRLCAWIGYNEGLSRRIYAGSDLFLMPSKSEPCGLSQMIAMRYGTLPIVRETGGLKDTVQPYNEFTGEGTGFSFSNFNGDEMGDAVFRAARLFWDNRDAGNQLVTQAMSQDFSWTRSADKYLDLYFFMHPEIERPVAVVDESEAVAEPVAAEEPKVEEKP
;
A
#
# COMPACT_ATOMS: atom_id res chain seq x y z
N MET A 1 -15.96 -16.13 -10.53
CA MET A 1 -14.68 -16.77 -10.11
C MET A 1 -14.58 -16.72 -8.59
N ASP A 2 -13.95 -17.74 -7.98
CA ASP A 2 -13.80 -17.89 -6.53
C ASP A 2 -12.34 -17.62 -6.13
N ILE A 3 -12.07 -16.49 -5.47
CA ILE A 3 -10.71 -15.99 -5.18
C ILE A 3 -10.48 -15.94 -3.66
N LEU A 4 -9.38 -16.55 -3.19
CA LEU A 4 -8.90 -16.46 -1.82
C LEU A 4 -7.62 -15.63 -1.76
N TYR A 5 -7.70 -14.44 -1.18
CA TYR A 5 -6.53 -13.60 -0.89
C TYR A 5 -5.88 -14.02 0.42
N VAL A 6 -4.58 -14.28 0.39
CA VAL A 6 -3.76 -14.62 1.56
C VAL A 6 -2.86 -13.46 1.89
N THR A 7 -2.92 -12.97 3.12
CA THR A 7 -2.17 -11.79 3.53
C THR A 7 -1.76 -11.83 4.99
N SER A 8 -0.71 -11.12 5.32
CA SER A 8 -0.26 -10.93 6.71
C SER A 8 -0.89 -9.75 7.42
N GLU A 9 -1.53 -8.80 6.70
CA GLU A 9 -2.26 -7.67 7.28
C GLU A 9 -3.37 -7.21 6.34
N ALA A 10 -4.43 -6.66 6.91
CA ALA A 10 -5.53 -6.03 6.16
C ALA A 10 -6.29 -5.01 7.02
N ALA A 11 -6.56 -3.83 6.45
CA ALA A 11 -7.47 -2.86 7.07
C ALA A 11 -8.92 -3.36 6.97
N PRO A 12 -9.77 -3.09 7.99
CA PRO A 12 -9.53 -2.30 9.20
C PRO A 12 -9.01 -3.13 10.39
N PHE A 13 -8.67 -4.40 10.23
CA PHE A 13 -8.39 -5.35 11.31
C PHE A 13 -7.01 -5.17 11.93
N CYS A 14 -5.99 -5.04 11.08
CA CYS A 14 -4.61 -4.80 11.49
C CYS A 14 -3.83 -4.12 10.35
N LYS A 15 -2.97 -3.17 10.69
CA LYS A 15 -2.24 -2.36 9.71
C LYS A 15 -0.89 -1.91 10.23
N THR A 16 0.14 -2.07 9.39
CA THR A 16 1.47 -1.47 9.59
C THR A 16 1.91 -0.66 8.37
N GLY A 17 1.35 -0.93 7.18
CA GLY A 17 1.75 -0.30 5.93
C GLY A 17 0.69 -0.34 4.85
N GLY A 18 1.11 -0.04 3.61
CA GLY A 18 0.22 0.02 2.46
C GLY A 18 -0.39 -1.33 2.05
N LEU A 19 0.23 -2.47 2.44
CA LEU A 19 -0.32 -3.80 2.19
C LEU A 19 -1.72 -3.94 2.80
N ALA A 20 -1.92 -3.44 4.02
CA ALA A 20 -3.22 -3.48 4.68
C ALA A 20 -4.29 -2.68 3.91
N ASP A 21 -3.93 -1.53 3.34
CA ASP A 21 -4.85 -0.72 2.52
C ASP A 21 -5.24 -1.47 1.24
N VAL A 22 -4.28 -2.12 0.59
CA VAL A 22 -4.53 -2.94 -0.61
C VAL A 22 -5.52 -4.04 -0.31
N LEU A 23 -5.24 -4.86 0.73
CA LEU A 23 -6.10 -6.00 1.06
C LEU A 23 -7.42 -5.59 1.72
N GLY A 24 -7.50 -4.40 2.29
CA GLY A 24 -8.77 -3.81 2.76
C GLY A 24 -9.68 -3.30 1.64
N SER A 25 -9.15 -3.14 0.42
CA SER A 25 -9.84 -2.46 -0.68
C SER A 25 -9.98 -3.29 -1.97
N LEU A 26 -8.95 -4.02 -2.39
CA LEU A 26 -8.99 -4.84 -3.60
C LEU A 26 -10.05 -5.97 -3.53
N PRO A 27 -10.10 -6.81 -2.47
CA PRO A 27 -11.10 -7.87 -2.41
C PRO A 27 -12.55 -7.35 -2.42
N PRO A 28 -12.91 -6.27 -1.68
CA PRO A 28 -14.23 -5.64 -1.83
C PRO A 28 -14.53 -5.13 -3.24
N ALA A 29 -13.55 -4.58 -3.95
CA ALA A 29 -13.75 -4.12 -5.33
C ALA A 29 -13.99 -5.29 -6.30
N VAL A 30 -13.29 -6.41 -6.11
CA VAL A 30 -13.53 -7.65 -6.87
C VAL A 30 -14.92 -8.22 -6.57
N ALA A 31 -15.32 -8.26 -5.30
CA ALA A 31 -16.64 -8.73 -4.90
C ALA A 31 -17.77 -7.86 -5.47
N ALA A 32 -17.59 -6.54 -5.53
CA ALA A 32 -18.52 -5.62 -6.14
C ALA A 32 -18.70 -5.86 -7.65
N GLY A 33 -17.70 -6.44 -8.32
CA GLY A 33 -17.78 -6.87 -9.72
C GLY A 33 -18.55 -8.16 -9.95
N GLY A 34 -19.06 -8.83 -8.89
CA GLY A 34 -19.87 -10.05 -8.96
C GLY A 34 -19.08 -11.37 -8.78
N ASP A 35 -17.76 -11.28 -8.58
CA ASP A 35 -16.93 -12.43 -8.26
C ASP A 35 -16.89 -12.70 -6.75
N ARG A 36 -16.67 -13.96 -6.33
CA ARG A 36 -16.52 -14.27 -4.91
C ARG A 36 -15.09 -13.97 -4.47
N ALA A 37 -14.93 -13.02 -3.56
CA ALA A 37 -13.68 -12.73 -2.90
C ALA A 37 -13.73 -13.08 -1.42
N ALA A 38 -12.69 -13.74 -0.92
CA ALA A 38 -12.47 -13.93 0.50
C ALA A 38 -11.01 -13.60 0.85
N VAL A 39 -10.76 -13.25 2.10
CA VAL A 39 -9.43 -12.94 2.61
C VAL A 39 -9.12 -13.83 3.80
N ILE A 40 -7.92 -14.38 3.88
CA ILE A 40 -7.43 -15.13 5.03
C ILE A 40 -6.17 -14.48 5.60
N LEU A 41 -6.16 -14.25 6.90
CA LEU A 41 -5.07 -13.61 7.63
C LEU A 41 -4.94 -14.16 9.07
N PRO A 42 -3.81 -13.92 9.75
CA PRO A 42 -3.65 -14.31 11.14
C PRO A 42 -4.58 -13.53 12.07
N LEU A 43 -5.09 -14.17 13.12
CA LEU A 43 -5.84 -13.52 14.19
C LEU A 43 -4.89 -12.86 15.21
N TYR A 44 -4.34 -11.70 14.84
CA TYR A 44 -3.41 -10.99 15.72
C TYR A 44 -4.06 -10.43 16.98
N GLY A 45 -3.23 -10.24 18.02
CA GLY A 45 -3.66 -9.61 19.26
C GLY A 45 -4.19 -8.16 19.08
N GLN A 46 -3.79 -7.48 18.01
CA GLN A 46 -4.22 -6.12 17.65
C GLN A 46 -5.64 -6.05 17.07
N VAL A 47 -6.21 -7.17 16.62
CA VAL A 47 -7.61 -7.20 16.20
C VAL A 47 -8.48 -6.93 17.42
N SER A 48 -9.25 -5.84 17.37
CA SER A 48 -10.05 -5.37 18.51
C SER A 48 -11.14 -6.35 18.92
N ASP A 49 -11.56 -6.29 20.18
CA ASP A 49 -12.63 -7.12 20.72
C ASP A 49 -13.95 -6.88 19.97
N ALA A 50 -14.21 -5.64 19.54
CA ALA A 50 -15.39 -5.30 18.73
C ALA A 50 -15.47 -6.08 17.40
N TRP A 51 -14.34 -6.42 16.81
CA TRP A 51 -14.30 -7.32 15.64
C TRP A 51 -14.39 -8.78 16.05
N ARG A 52 -13.69 -9.20 17.12
CA ARG A 52 -13.69 -10.58 17.61
C ARG A 52 -15.10 -11.06 18.00
N GLU A 53 -15.90 -10.22 18.63
CA GLU A 53 -17.30 -10.51 19.02
C GLU A 53 -18.22 -10.77 17.83
N LYS A 54 -17.89 -10.27 16.65
CA LYS A 54 -18.65 -10.50 15.40
C LYS A 54 -18.22 -11.77 14.66
N MET A 55 -17.15 -12.44 15.11
CA MET A 55 -16.59 -13.60 14.41
C MET A 55 -17.40 -14.86 14.68
N ARG A 56 -17.63 -15.62 13.60
CA ARG A 56 -18.18 -16.99 13.68
C ARG A 56 -17.04 -18.00 13.78
N TRP A 57 -17.16 -18.91 14.72
CA TRP A 57 -16.27 -20.05 14.87
C TRP A 57 -16.60 -21.19 13.91
N HIS A 58 -15.62 -21.74 13.21
CA HIS A 58 -15.75 -22.85 12.25
C HIS A 58 -15.11 -24.16 12.73
N GLY A 59 -14.45 -24.16 13.87
CA GLY A 59 -13.72 -25.30 14.36
C GLY A 59 -12.20 -25.10 14.29
N TYR A 60 -11.47 -26.18 14.48
CA TYR A 60 -10.01 -26.14 14.48
C TYR A 60 -9.41 -27.36 13.77
N THR A 61 -8.16 -27.25 13.41
CA THR A 61 -7.32 -28.34 12.93
C THR A 61 -5.95 -28.25 13.60
N TYR A 62 -5.13 -29.25 13.41
CA TYR A 62 -3.72 -29.19 13.75
C TYR A 62 -2.89 -29.04 12.49
N VAL A 63 -1.84 -28.25 12.58
CA VAL A 63 -0.90 -27.98 11.49
C VAL A 63 0.42 -28.67 11.81
N ASP A 64 0.79 -29.63 10.96
CA ASP A 64 2.08 -30.29 11.04
C ASP A 64 3.12 -29.47 10.29
N LEU A 65 4.07 -28.88 11.03
CA LEU A 65 5.17 -28.08 10.50
C LEU A 65 6.49 -28.66 10.98
N ALA A 66 7.16 -29.44 10.12
CA ALA A 66 8.30 -30.27 10.49
C ALA A 66 7.93 -31.20 11.66
N TRP A 67 8.61 -31.08 12.81
CA TRP A 67 8.34 -31.84 14.02
C TRP A 67 7.25 -31.23 14.92
N ARG A 68 6.76 -30.04 14.57
CA ARG A 68 5.75 -29.31 15.35
C ARG A 68 4.35 -29.77 14.97
N HIS A 69 3.47 -29.85 15.97
CA HIS A 69 2.06 -30.18 15.84
C HIS A 69 1.25 -29.10 16.54
N GLU A 70 0.87 -28.06 15.79
CA GLU A 70 0.36 -26.82 16.37
C GLU A 70 -1.14 -26.66 16.09
N TYR A 71 -1.88 -26.22 17.09
CA TYR A 71 -3.29 -25.86 16.97
C TYR A 71 -3.49 -24.72 15.98
N CYS A 72 -4.59 -24.78 15.21
CA CYS A 72 -5.06 -23.70 14.34
C CYS A 72 -6.58 -23.63 14.37
N GLY A 73 -7.13 -22.58 14.98
CA GLY A 73 -8.55 -22.28 14.94
C GLY A 73 -8.92 -21.47 13.71
N LEU A 74 -10.13 -21.67 13.21
CA LEU A 74 -10.69 -20.93 12.07
C LEU A 74 -11.91 -20.11 12.51
N PHE A 75 -11.81 -18.79 12.34
CA PHE A 75 -12.91 -17.84 12.52
C PHE A 75 -13.21 -17.13 11.22
N SER A 76 -14.42 -16.60 11.06
CA SER A 76 -14.76 -15.69 9.97
C SER A 76 -15.73 -14.60 10.37
N LEU A 77 -15.76 -13.53 9.60
CA LEU A 77 -16.81 -12.51 9.62
C LEU A 77 -17.04 -11.98 8.19
N GLU A 78 -18.19 -11.42 7.96
CA GLU A 78 -18.51 -10.71 6.70
C GLU A 78 -18.35 -9.21 6.89
N TYR A 79 -17.63 -8.58 5.96
CA TYR A 79 -17.42 -7.14 5.96
C TYR A 79 -17.21 -6.62 4.54
N ARG A 80 -17.92 -5.60 4.11
CA ARG A 80 -17.86 -4.99 2.75
C ARG A 80 -18.04 -6.02 1.62
N GLY A 81 -18.97 -6.96 1.76
CA GLY A 81 -19.25 -7.99 0.76
C GLY A 81 -18.21 -9.11 0.64
N VAL A 82 -17.25 -9.15 1.54
CA VAL A 82 -16.15 -10.12 1.57
C VAL A 82 -16.22 -10.96 2.84
N VAL A 83 -15.93 -12.26 2.72
CA VAL A 83 -15.73 -13.16 3.87
C VAL A 83 -14.26 -13.07 4.30
N TRP A 84 -14.06 -12.66 5.55
CA TRP A 84 -12.73 -12.56 6.17
C TRP A 84 -12.52 -13.75 7.09
N TYR A 85 -11.52 -14.57 6.79
CA TYR A 85 -11.10 -15.70 7.60
C TYR A 85 -9.91 -15.32 8.46
N PHE A 86 -9.92 -15.76 9.73
CA PHE A 86 -8.85 -15.50 10.69
C PHE A 86 -8.33 -16.82 11.23
N LEU A 87 -7.01 -17.02 11.13
CA LEU A 87 -6.32 -18.18 11.67
C LEU A 87 -5.81 -17.89 13.08
N ASP A 88 -6.38 -18.60 14.04
CA ASP A 88 -6.07 -18.42 15.45
C ASP A 88 -4.96 -19.38 15.91
N ASN A 89 -3.88 -18.78 16.39
CA ASN A 89 -2.87 -19.41 17.22
C ASN A 89 -2.26 -18.34 18.13
N GLU A 90 -2.63 -18.34 19.40
CA GLU A 90 -2.18 -17.30 20.34
C GLU A 90 -0.66 -17.24 20.51
N ARG A 91 0.02 -18.42 20.48
CA ARG A 91 1.47 -18.50 20.59
C ARG A 91 2.16 -17.67 19.50
N TYR A 92 1.68 -17.76 18.26
CA TYR A 92 2.30 -17.10 17.12
C TYR A 92 1.77 -15.67 16.90
N PHE A 93 0.48 -15.40 17.17
CA PHE A 93 -0.15 -14.16 16.70
C PHE A 93 -0.63 -13.22 17.79
N ARG A 94 -0.78 -13.68 19.05
CA ARG A 94 -1.12 -12.78 20.16
C ARG A 94 0.13 -12.09 20.71
N ARG A 95 0.76 -11.26 19.88
CA ARG A 95 2.01 -10.55 20.14
C ARG A 95 1.81 -9.04 20.06
N GLY A 96 2.77 -8.25 20.61
CA GLY A 96 2.72 -6.78 20.62
C GLY A 96 2.90 -6.11 19.26
N ALA A 97 3.49 -6.81 18.27
CA ALA A 97 3.69 -6.32 16.92
C ALA A 97 3.40 -7.41 15.88
N LEU A 98 3.01 -7.00 14.67
CA LEU A 98 2.74 -7.92 13.56
C LEU A 98 4.02 -8.58 13.06
N TYR A 99 5.10 -7.82 12.98
CA TYR A 99 6.40 -8.20 12.40
C TYR A 99 7.56 -7.87 13.33
N GLY A 100 8.76 -8.33 12.96
CA GLY A 100 10.00 -8.02 13.65
C GLY A 100 10.28 -8.92 14.87
N GLN A 101 9.63 -10.08 14.94
CA GLN A 101 9.92 -11.08 15.94
C GLN A 101 11.06 -11.99 15.47
N MET A 102 11.87 -12.50 16.41
CA MET A 102 12.97 -13.41 16.08
C MET A 102 12.49 -14.71 15.42
N ASP A 103 11.27 -15.12 15.69
CA ASP A 103 10.61 -16.31 15.17
C ASP A 103 9.67 -16.05 13.98
N ASP A 104 9.79 -14.92 13.30
CA ASP A 104 8.93 -14.59 12.14
C ASP A 104 8.97 -15.65 11.04
N GLY A 105 10.10 -16.32 10.84
CA GLY A 105 10.21 -17.44 9.90
C GLY A 105 9.29 -18.61 10.26
N GLU A 106 9.25 -19.00 11.54
CA GLU A 106 8.36 -20.05 12.03
C GLU A 106 6.89 -19.61 12.01
N ARG A 107 6.60 -18.40 12.46
CA ARG A 107 5.25 -17.82 12.49
C ARG A 107 4.59 -17.81 11.11
N PHE A 108 5.29 -17.33 10.10
CA PHE A 108 4.74 -17.22 8.75
C PHE A 108 4.85 -18.53 7.95
N ALA A 109 5.75 -19.44 8.30
CA ALA A 109 5.71 -20.81 7.82
C ALA A 109 4.47 -21.54 8.37
N PHE A 110 4.19 -21.42 9.68
CA PHE A 110 2.95 -21.92 10.28
C PHE A 110 1.73 -21.32 9.60
N PHE A 111 1.67 -20.00 9.43
CA PHE A 111 0.55 -19.32 8.75
C PHE A 111 0.32 -19.89 7.34
N SER A 112 1.37 -19.96 6.52
CA SER A 112 1.27 -20.50 5.17
C SER A 112 0.82 -21.95 5.12
N LYS A 113 1.31 -22.78 6.05
CA LYS A 113 0.88 -24.19 6.15
C LYS A 113 -0.56 -24.30 6.64
N ALA A 114 -0.94 -23.46 7.61
CA ALA A 114 -2.28 -23.40 8.15
C ALA A 114 -3.32 -23.01 7.09
N VAL A 115 -3.01 -22.05 6.21
CA VAL A 115 -3.86 -21.70 5.06
C VAL A 115 -4.21 -22.95 4.25
N VAL A 116 -3.21 -23.76 3.87
CA VAL A 116 -3.43 -24.99 3.11
C VAL A 116 -4.22 -26.02 3.92
N SER A 117 -3.93 -26.15 5.23
CA SER A 117 -4.59 -27.12 6.10
C SER A 117 -6.08 -26.82 6.35
N VAL A 118 -6.49 -25.54 6.30
CA VAL A 118 -7.89 -25.16 6.51
C VAL A 118 -8.72 -25.10 5.22
N LEU A 119 -8.13 -25.26 4.03
CA LEU A 119 -8.91 -25.28 2.78
C LEU A 119 -10.09 -26.25 2.80
N PRO A 120 -9.96 -27.49 3.35
CA PRO A 120 -11.07 -28.42 3.46
C PRO A 120 -12.18 -27.98 4.42
N MET A 121 -11.90 -27.00 5.30
CA MET A 121 -12.85 -26.47 6.28
C MET A 121 -13.67 -25.29 5.71
N LEU A 122 -13.25 -24.74 4.55
CA LEU A 122 -13.99 -23.70 3.85
C LEU A 122 -15.23 -24.32 3.21
N GLU A 123 -16.36 -23.59 3.23
CA GLU A 123 -17.64 -24.01 2.64
C GLU A 123 -17.60 -24.03 1.08
N TRP A 124 -16.48 -23.60 0.49
CA TRP A 124 -16.24 -23.47 -0.95
C TRP A 124 -14.77 -23.74 -1.29
N ARG A 125 -14.47 -23.96 -2.56
CA ARG A 125 -13.08 -24.13 -3.02
C ARG A 125 -12.65 -22.93 -3.85
N PRO A 126 -11.52 -22.31 -3.55
CA PRO A 126 -10.97 -21.25 -4.40
C PRO A 126 -10.46 -21.82 -5.72
N GLU A 127 -10.72 -21.11 -6.81
CA GLU A 127 -10.12 -21.34 -8.13
C GLU A 127 -8.75 -20.66 -8.20
N VAL A 128 -8.61 -19.50 -7.51
CA VAL A 128 -7.37 -18.75 -7.40
C VAL A 128 -7.03 -18.50 -5.93
N ILE A 129 -5.79 -18.78 -5.54
CA ILE A 129 -5.20 -18.34 -4.27
C ILE A 129 -4.18 -17.25 -4.56
N HIS A 130 -4.47 -16.03 -4.12
CA HIS A 130 -3.63 -14.85 -4.35
C HIS A 130 -2.84 -14.49 -3.09
N CYS A 131 -1.54 -14.78 -3.10
CA CYS A 131 -0.60 -14.59 -2.01
C CYS A 131 0.10 -13.22 -2.09
N ASN A 132 0.36 -12.60 -0.93
CA ASN A 132 0.89 -11.24 -0.85
C ASN A 132 2.12 -11.17 0.05
N ASP A 133 3.26 -10.78 -0.52
CA ASP A 133 4.58 -10.65 0.10
C ASP A 133 5.15 -11.95 0.73
N TRP A 134 6.37 -11.88 1.24
CA TRP A 134 7.15 -13.04 1.70
C TRP A 134 6.48 -13.83 2.82
N GLN A 135 5.63 -13.21 3.62
CA GLN A 135 4.91 -13.86 4.72
C GLN A 135 3.94 -14.95 4.22
N THR A 136 3.55 -14.88 2.97
CA THR A 136 2.65 -15.86 2.32
C THR A 136 3.37 -16.73 1.28
N ALA A 137 4.67 -16.53 1.13
CA ALA A 137 5.47 -17.12 0.06
C ALA A 137 5.52 -18.66 0.08
N LEU A 138 5.34 -19.27 1.24
CA LEU A 138 5.30 -20.73 1.37
C LEU A 138 3.96 -21.35 0.94
N VAL A 139 2.89 -20.57 0.77
CA VAL A 139 1.58 -21.09 0.35
C VAL A 139 1.66 -21.77 -1.03
N PRO A 140 2.16 -21.14 -2.11
CA PRO A 140 2.30 -21.80 -3.40
C PRO A 140 3.16 -23.08 -3.35
N ILE A 141 4.19 -23.07 -2.49
CA ILE A 141 5.09 -24.21 -2.31
C ILE A 141 4.35 -25.37 -1.62
N TYR A 142 3.66 -25.11 -0.51
CA TYR A 142 2.89 -26.14 0.18
C TYR A 142 1.76 -26.72 -0.66
N LEU A 143 1.08 -25.91 -1.46
CA LEU A 143 0.06 -26.40 -2.40
C LEU A 143 0.63 -27.42 -3.40
N LYS A 144 1.85 -27.19 -3.91
CA LYS A 144 2.52 -28.18 -4.80
C LYS A 144 2.90 -29.46 -4.03
N THR A 145 3.23 -29.39 -2.73
CA THR A 145 3.55 -30.60 -1.94
C THR A 145 2.35 -31.52 -1.68
N VAL A 146 1.15 -30.95 -1.64
CA VAL A 146 -0.11 -31.72 -1.44
C VAL A 146 -0.87 -31.97 -2.74
N ALA A 147 -0.29 -31.59 -3.87
CA ALA A 147 -0.88 -31.75 -5.22
C ALA A 147 -2.29 -31.15 -5.35
N GLU A 148 -2.57 -30.06 -4.64
CA GLU A 148 -3.81 -29.31 -4.82
C GLU A 148 -3.77 -28.58 -6.17
N ASN A 149 -4.83 -28.79 -6.96
CA ASN A 149 -4.98 -28.17 -8.28
C ASN A 149 -5.77 -26.86 -8.14
N VAL A 150 -5.07 -25.80 -7.72
CA VAL A 150 -5.57 -24.44 -7.61
C VAL A 150 -4.55 -23.48 -8.21
N SER A 151 -4.99 -22.50 -8.96
CA SER A 151 -4.09 -21.51 -9.54
C SER A 151 -3.58 -20.54 -8.48
N THR A 152 -2.30 -20.17 -8.57
CA THR A 152 -1.64 -19.32 -7.59
C THR A 152 -1.13 -18.03 -8.21
N VAL A 153 -1.44 -16.90 -7.58
CA VAL A 153 -0.87 -15.59 -7.90
C VAL A 153 -0.03 -15.13 -6.71
N PHE A 154 1.14 -14.59 -6.97
CA PHE A 154 2.01 -14.01 -5.94
C PHE A 154 2.31 -12.55 -6.24
N THR A 155 1.88 -11.63 -5.37
CA THR A 155 2.13 -10.20 -5.50
C THR A 155 3.27 -9.74 -4.60
N ILE A 156 4.24 -9.05 -5.21
CA ILE A 156 5.37 -8.39 -4.54
C ILE A 156 4.98 -6.92 -4.29
N HIS A 157 4.74 -6.57 -3.02
CA HIS A 157 4.50 -5.18 -2.63
C HIS A 157 5.80 -4.44 -2.34
N ASN A 158 6.79 -5.14 -1.76
CA ASN A 158 8.12 -4.58 -1.52
C ASN A 158 9.21 -5.66 -1.64
N ILE A 159 10.06 -5.55 -2.67
CA ILE A 159 11.15 -6.50 -2.95
C ILE A 159 12.25 -6.53 -1.88
N GLU A 160 12.36 -5.51 -1.04
CA GLU A 160 13.36 -5.43 0.02
C GLU A 160 13.16 -6.48 1.12
N TYR A 161 11.92 -6.93 1.33
CA TYR A 161 11.57 -7.90 2.36
C TYR A 161 11.33 -9.27 1.72
N GLN A 162 12.34 -10.15 1.79
CA GLN A 162 12.38 -11.39 1.00
C GLN A 162 12.19 -12.67 1.81
N GLY A 163 12.24 -12.61 3.15
CA GLY A 163 12.19 -13.80 3.99
C GLY A 163 13.44 -14.68 3.78
N LYS A 164 14.62 -14.19 4.22
CA LYS A 164 15.90 -14.87 4.08
C LYS A 164 16.27 -15.62 5.37
N TYR A 165 16.61 -16.90 5.23
CA TYR A 165 16.93 -17.80 6.35
C TYR A 165 18.09 -18.73 6.02
N GLY A 166 18.65 -19.40 7.03
CA GLY A 166 19.69 -20.41 6.83
C GLY A 166 19.15 -21.66 6.11
N ALA A 167 20.02 -22.39 5.44
CA ALA A 167 19.64 -23.59 4.66
C ALA A 167 19.05 -24.73 5.50
N ASP A 168 19.40 -24.81 6.77
CA ASP A 168 18.89 -25.77 7.77
C ASP A 168 17.40 -25.58 8.09
N THR A 169 16.89 -24.35 7.89
CA THR A 169 15.46 -24.05 8.14
C THR A 169 14.50 -24.78 7.19
N VAL A 170 14.98 -25.24 6.05
CA VAL A 170 14.14 -25.93 5.04
C VAL A 170 13.47 -27.16 5.63
N GLU A 171 14.21 -28.00 6.33
CA GLU A 171 13.68 -29.24 6.94
C GLU A 171 13.16 -28.98 8.35
N ASP A 172 13.94 -28.27 9.19
CA ASP A 172 13.63 -28.11 10.60
C ASP A 172 12.47 -27.12 10.86
N LEU A 173 12.37 -26.08 10.05
CA LEU A 173 11.39 -25.00 10.25
C LEU A 173 10.24 -25.08 9.24
N PHE A 174 10.53 -25.29 7.95
CA PHE A 174 9.51 -25.27 6.90
C PHE A 174 8.92 -26.64 6.59
N GLY A 175 9.52 -27.73 7.10
CA GLY A 175 9.06 -29.10 6.90
C GLY A 175 9.08 -29.52 5.41
N LEU A 176 10.03 -29.01 4.65
CA LEU A 176 10.22 -29.26 3.23
C LEU A 176 11.42 -30.16 2.99
N ASN A 177 11.36 -31.01 1.97
CA ASN A 177 12.53 -31.79 1.55
C ASN A 177 13.62 -30.87 1.01
N ARG A 178 14.82 -30.97 1.57
CA ARG A 178 15.95 -30.12 1.20
C ARG A 178 16.39 -30.30 -0.25
N GLY A 179 16.44 -31.57 -0.72
CA GLY A 179 16.80 -31.88 -2.11
C GLY A 179 15.86 -31.25 -3.12
N ASP A 180 14.55 -31.38 -2.88
CA ASP A 180 13.51 -30.91 -3.81
C ASP A 180 13.39 -29.37 -3.84
N TRP A 181 13.62 -28.70 -2.71
CA TRP A 181 13.29 -27.29 -2.60
C TRP A 181 14.51 -26.36 -2.46
N TYR A 182 15.60 -26.82 -1.85
CA TYR A 182 16.80 -26.01 -1.71
C TYR A 182 17.89 -26.36 -2.72
N GLU A 183 18.28 -27.63 -2.78
CA GLU A 183 19.37 -28.08 -3.68
C GLU A 183 18.95 -28.03 -5.15
N SER A 184 17.65 -28.16 -5.45
CA SER A 184 17.06 -27.90 -6.78
C SER A 184 17.20 -26.44 -7.24
N GLY A 185 17.53 -25.53 -6.32
CA GLY A 185 17.65 -24.10 -6.59
C GLY A 185 16.37 -23.29 -6.47
N VAL A 186 15.22 -23.90 -6.11
CA VAL A 186 13.94 -23.16 -5.97
C VAL A 186 14.02 -22.14 -4.85
N LEU A 187 14.42 -22.55 -3.65
CA LEU A 187 14.57 -21.68 -2.48
C LEU A 187 15.98 -21.10 -2.30
N GLN A 188 16.99 -21.76 -2.88
CA GLN A 188 18.40 -21.39 -2.66
C GLN A 188 18.74 -20.10 -3.41
N MET A 189 19.33 -19.15 -2.70
CA MET A 189 19.91 -17.92 -3.25
C MET A 189 21.06 -17.43 -2.38
N ASP A 190 22.22 -17.22 -2.96
CA ASP A 190 23.42 -16.69 -2.28
C ASP A 190 23.78 -17.48 -0.99
N GLY A 191 23.61 -18.81 -1.01
CA GLY A 191 23.87 -19.68 0.14
C GLY A 191 22.80 -19.70 1.22
N CYS A 192 21.71 -18.96 1.04
CA CYS A 192 20.58 -18.85 1.95
C CYS A 192 19.28 -19.37 1.31
N VAL A 193 18.26 -19.59 2.15
CA VAL A 193 16.87 -19.70 1.71
C VAL A 193 16.35 -18.29 1.41
N ASN A 194 15.64 -18.14 0.30
CA ASN A 194 14.90 -16.93 -0.05
C ASN A 194 13.45 -17.31 -0.36
N LEU A 195 12.54 -17.01 0.55
CA LEU A 195 11.13 -17.40 0.44
C LEU A 195 10.43 -16.67 -0.72
N MET A 196 10.70 -15.38 -0.91
CA MET A 196 10.13 -14.62 -2.02
C MET A 196 10.53 -15.22 -3.38
N LYS A 197 11.82 -15.57 -3.55
CA LYS A 197 12.28 -16.29 -4.75
C LYS A 197 11.50 -17.58 -4.96
N GLY A 198 11.33 -18.38 -3.89
CA GLY A 198 10.59 -19.64 -3.94
C GLY A 198 9.16 -19.43 -4.46
N ALA A 199 8.45 -18.45 -3.93
CA ALA A 199 7.10 -18.10 -4.39
C ALA A 199 7.09 -17.62 -5.85
N MET A 200 8.02 -16.74 -6.23
CA MET A 200 8.14 -16.23 -7.60
C MET A 200 8.35 -17.35 -8.63
N VAL A 201 9.14 -18.35 -8.29
CA VAL A 201 9.41 -19.48 -9.17
C VAL A 201 8.20 -20.42 -9.24
N THR A 202 7.53 -20.67 -8.10
CA THR A 202 6.51 -21.72 -7.94
C THR A 202 5.10 -21.25 -8.35
N ALA A 203 4.73 -20.00 -8.08
CA ALA A 203 3.40 -19.47 -8.41
C ALA A 203 3.14 -19.47 -9.92
N ASP A 204 1.88 -19.63 -10.32
CA ASP A 204 1.48 -19.68 -11.74
C ASP A 204 1.54 -18.29 -12.40
N ALA A 205 1.24 -17.23 -11.66
CA ALA A 205 1.47 -15.83 -12.05
C ALA A 205 2.13 -15.03 -10.94
N VAL A 206 2.94 -14.04 -11.31
CA VAL A 206 3.60 -13.14 -10.36
C VAL A 206 3.30 -11.72 -10.77
N THR A 207 2.92 -10.90 -9.79
CA THR A 207 2.66 -9.48 -10.03
C THR A 207 3.45 -8.59 -9.07
N THR A 208 3.52 -7.31 -9.43
CA THR A 208 3.93 -6.24 -8.51
C THR A 208 3.01 -5.03 -8.69
N VAL A 209 3.20 -4.01 -7.88
CA VAL A 209 2.19 -2.97 -7.65
C VAL A 209 2.31 -1.74 -8.57
N SER A 210 3.09 -1.82 -9.63
CA SER A 210 3.05 -0.85 -10.74
C SER A 210 3.79 -1.37 -11.99
N PRO A 211 3.42 -0.93 -13.21
CA PRO A 211 4.12 -1.30 -14.44
C PRO A 211 5.59 -0.84 -14.48
N THR A 212 5.85 0.41 -14.06
CA THR A 212 7.22 0.94 -14.00
C THR A 212 8.05 0.17 -12.97
N TYR A 213 7.49 -0.17 -11.81
CA TYR A 213 8.22 -0.98 -10.82
C TYR A 213 8.52 -2.38 -11.35
N ALA A 214 7.58 -3.01 -12.07
CA ALA A 214 7.82 -4.30 -12.72
C ALA A 214 8.97 -4.23 -13.75
N ALA A 215 9.11 -3.13 -14.47
CA ALA A 215 10.25 -2.89 -15.36
C ALA A 215 11.55 -2.70 -14.57
N GLN A 216 11.53 -1.88 -13.54
CA GLN A 216 12.69 -1.61 -12.67
C GLN A 216 13.22 -2.86 -11.96
N LEU A 217 12.34 -3.76 -11.52
CA LEU A 217 12.75 -5.02 -10.87
C LEU A 217 13.55 -5.98 -11.79
N ARG A 218 13.65 -5.71 -13.08
CA ARG A 218 14.55 -6.43 -14.01
C ARG A 218 15.99 -5.91 -13.96
N GLU A 219 16.21 -4.78 -13.28
CA GLU A 219 17.50 -4.12 -13.16
C GLU A 219 18.09 -4.34 -11.75
N SER A 220 19.38 -4.62 -11.67
CA SER A 220 20.06 -4.92 -10.42
C SER A 220 20.00 -3.78 -9.38
N ALA A 221 19.85 -2.54 -9.85
CA ALA A 221 19.77 -1.36 -8.98
C ALA A 221 18.47 -1.32 -8.14
N TYR A 222 17.41 -2.01 -8.55
CA TYR A 222 16.09 -1.95 -7.91
C TYR A 222 15.62 -3.29 -7.32
N ALA A 223 16.19 -4.41 -7.76
CA ALA A 223 15.67 -5.75 -7.48
C ALA A 223 16.18 -6.37 -6.18
N ALA A 224 16.97 -5.67 -5.39
CA ALA A 224 17.57 -6.17 -4.13
C ALA A 224 18.22 -7.57 -4.30
N GLY A 225 18.87 -7.80 -5.46
CA GLY A 225 19.55 -9.05 -5.83
C GLY A 225 18.66 -10.07 -6.56
N LEU A 226 17.35 -9.84 -6.74
CA LEU A 226 16.43 -10.76 -7.41
C LEU A 226 16.24 -10.49 -8.92
N ASP A 227 17.01 -9.58 -9.52
CA ASP A 227 16.86 -9.21 -10.94
C ASP A 227 16.99 -10.38 -11.92
N SER A 228 17.89 -11.32 -11.65
CA SER A 228 18.04 -12.52 -12.45
C SER A 228 16.82 -13.44 -12.36
N VAL A 229 16.20 -13.55 -11.18
CA VAL A 229 14.97 -14.30 -10.95
C VAL A 229 13.83 -13.65 -11.69
N VAL A 230 13.65 -12.32 -11.53
CA VAL A 230 12.60 -11.55 -12.24
C VAL A 230 12.70 -11.74 -13.76
N ARG A 231 13.92 -11.64 -14.32
CA ARG A 231 14.14 -11.88 -15.75
C ARG A 231 13.80 -13.31 -16.19
N SER A 232 14.07 -14.31 -15.35
CA SER A 232 13.79 -15.73 -15.68
C SER A 232 12.29 -16.04 -15.71
N ILE A 233 11.47 -15.28 -14.99
CA ILE A 233 10.01 -15.45 -14.93
C ILE A 233 9.24 -14.37 -15.68
N GLN A 234 9.89 -13.57 -16.54
CA GLN A 234 9.27 -12.40 -17.19
C GLN A 234 7.99 -12.74 -17.97
N TRP A 235 7.81 -13.98 -18.40
CA TRP A 235 6.63 -14.45 -19.14
C TRP A 235 5.36 -14.53 -18.30
N LYS A 236 5.50 -14.61 -16.97
CA LYS A 236 4.40 -14.63 -15.99
C LYS A 236 4.45 -13.46 -15.00
N PHE A 237 5.29 -12.45 -15.26
CA PHE A 237 5.52 -11.30 -14.38
C PHE A 237 4.96 -10.02 -14.97
N SER A 238 4.07 -9.35 -14.23
CA SER A 238 3.44 -8.09 -14.64
C SER A 238 3.31 -7.09 -13.49
N GLY A 239 2.99 -5.85 -13.80
CA GLY A 239 2.71 -4.80 -12.83
C GLY A 239 1.26 -4.34 -12.91
N VAL A 240 0.56 -4.34 -11.76
CA VAL A 240 -0.80 -3.82 -11.62
C VAL A 240 -0.79 -2.67 -10.62
N LEU A 241 -1.20 -1.48 -11.06
CA LEU A 241 -1.21 -0.30 -10.21
C LEU A 241 -2.29 -0.44 -9.12
N ASN A 242 -1.94 -0.13 -7.87
CA ASN A 242 -2.90 -0.05 -6.78
C ASN A 242 -3.82 1.16 -6.94
N GLY A 243 -5.03 1.06 -6.38
CA GLY A 243 -5.94 2.19 -6.20
C GLY A 243 -5.86 2.80 -4.80
N ILE A 244 -6.76 3.75 -4.54
CA ILE A 244 -7.07 4.28 -3.20
C ILE A 244 -8.55 4.09 -2.90
N ASP A 245 -8.92 4.11 -1.62
CA ASP A 245 -10.33 4.11 -1.21
C ASP A 245 -10.92 5.52 -1.47
N MET A 246 -11.57 5.67 -2.64
CA MET A 246 -12.14 6.94 -3.11
C MET A 246 -13.28 7.45 -2.22
N VAL A 247 -13.89 6.59 -1.41
CA VAL A 247 -14.95 6.97 -0.46
C VAL A 247 -14.34 7.51 0.83
N SER A 248 -13.32 6.82 1.36
CA SER A 248 -12.62 7.26 2.56
C SER A 248 -11.77 8.52 2.33
N TYR A 249 -11.19 8.66 1.12
CA TYR A 249 -10.39 9.83 0.71
C TYR A 249 -11.20 10.72 -0.23
N ASP A 250 -12.26 11.34 0.29
CA ASP A 250 -13.11 12.25 -0.46
C ASP A 250 -13.27 13.60 0.23
N PRO A 251 -12.73 14.71 -0.34
CA PRO A 251 -12.85 16.03 0.26
C PRO A 251 -14.29 16.55 0.34
N GLU A 252 -15.24 15.94 -0.38
CA GLU A 252 -16.66 16.30 -0.29
C GLU A 252 -17.32 15.79 1.00
N CYS A 253 -16.82 14.68 1.58
CA CYS A 253 -17.45 14.06 2.74
C CYS A 253 -16.50 13.72 3.90
N ASP A 254 -15.19 13.96 3.79
CA ASP A 254 -14.21 13.66 4.84
C ASP A 254 -14.50 14.46 6.13
N PRO A 255 -14.85 13.76 7.24
CA PRO A 255 -15.19 14.43 8.51
C PRO A 255 -13.99 15.11 9.19
N ASN A 256 -12.76 14.82 8.76
CA ASN A 256 -11.54 15.43 9.32
C ASN A 256 -11.28 16.85 8.80
N LEU A 257 -12.00 17.28 7.76
CA LEU A 257 -11.79 18.58 7.14
C LEU A 257 -12.64 19.68 7.76
N PRO A 258 -12.07 20.89 7.94
CA PRO A 258 -12.80 22.06 8.42
C PRO A 258 -13.82 22.59 7.39
N ALA A 259 -13.61 22.32 6.11
CA ALA A 259 -14.54 22.68 5.04
C ALA A 259 -14.51 21.60 3.95
N ARG A 260 -15.68 21.35 3.35
CA ARG A 260 -15.85 20.41 2.24
C ARG A 260 -15.67 21.13 0.90
N TYR A 261 -15.22 20.39 -0.12
CA TYR A 261 -15.05 20.93 -1.47
C TYR A 261 -15.01 19.82 -2.52
N THR A 262 -15.20 20.21 -3.77
CA THR A 262 -15.06 19.35 -4.96
C THR A 262 -14.10 19.98 -5.95
N ALA A 263 -13.79 19.30 -7.05
CA ALA A 263 -13.01 19.85 -8.14
C ALA A 263 -13.69 21.07 -8.81
N ALA A 264 -15.03 21.10 -8.84
CA ALA A 264 -15.82 22.19 -9.42
C ALA A 264 -16.02 23.37 -8.44
N GLU A 265 -16.10 23.08 -7.13
CA GLU A 265 -16.35 24.05 -6.05
C GLU A 265 -15.18 24.00 -5.06
N SER A 266 -14.07 24.66 -5.39
CA SER A 266 -12.80 24.56 -4.66
C SER A 266 -12.62 25.57 -3.52
N GLU A 267 -13.61 26.42 -3.23
CA GLU A 267 -13.53 27.44 -2.17
C GLU A 267 -13.22 26.82 -0.79
N GLY A 268 -13.78 25.65 -0.49
CA GLY A 268 -13.50 24.92 0.75
C GLY A 268 -12.03 24.57 0.93
N LYS A 269 -11.28 24.34 -0.15
CA LYS A 269 -9.83 24.08 -0.08
C LYS A 269 -9.06 25.29 0.47
N THR A 270 -9.46 26.52 0.11
CA THR A 270 -8.87 27.73 0.66
C THR A 270 -9.12 27.85 2.17
N LEU A 271 -10.32 27.46 2.64
CA LEU A 271 -10.62 27.40 4.07
C LEU A 271 -9.81 26.32 4.79
N CYS A 272 -9.62 25.16 4.16
CA CYS A 272 -8.74 24.09 4.69
C CYS A 272 -7.29 24.57 4.82
N LYS A 273 -6.79 25.32 3.84
CA LYS A 273 -5.44 25.91 3.89
C LYS A 273 -5.28 26.89 5.04
N ALA A 274 -6.20 27.82 5.20
CA ALA A 274 -6.17 28.81 6.29
C ALA A 274 -6.22 28.12 7.67
N ALA A 275 -7.08 27.11 7.82
CA ALA A 275 -7.17 26.33 9.05
C ALA A 275 -5.89 25.54 9.33
N LEU A 276 -5.26 24.93 8.31
CA LEU A 276 -3.99 24.22 8.43
C LEU A 276 -2.86 25.18 8.87
N GLN A 277 -2.76 26.36 8.25
CA GLN A 277 -1.77 27.36 8.62
C GLN A 277 -1.96 27.79 10.09
N GLN A 278 -3.20 27.99 10.52
CA GLN A 278 -3.51 28.35 11.91
C GLN A 278 -3.14 27.22 12.89
N GLU A 279 -3.55 25.98 12.60
CA GLU A 279 -3.29 24.79 13.44
C GLU A 279 -1.80 24.55 13.64
N LEU A 280 -1.01 24.74 12.57
CA LEU A 280 0.43 24.46 12.57
C LEU A 280 1.31 25.69 12.90
N GLY A 281 0.71 26.83 13.24
CA GLY A 281 1.45 28.05 13.58
C GLY A 281 2.24 28.65 12.43
N LEU A 282 1.78 28.43 11.19
CA LEU A 282 2.32 29.06 9.98
C LEU A 282 1.71 30.46 9.81
N ALA A 283 2.41 31.34 9.09
CA ALA A 283 1.87 32.63 8.70
C ALA A 283 0.60 32.45 7.86
N GLN A 284 -0.48 33.14 8.23
CA GLN A 284 -1.75 33.07 7.49
C GLN A 284 -1.71 33.96 6.26
N GLU A 285 -1.20 33.40 5.17
CA GLU A 285 -1.00 34.07 3.90
C GLU A 285 -1.64 33.24 2.79
N GLU A 286 -2.81 33.63 2.32
CA GLU A 286 -3.58 32.91 1.32
C GLU A 286 -2.79 32.65 0.01
N GLY A 287 -2.03 33.66 -0.45
CA GLY A 287 -1.25 33.59 -1.69
C GLY A 287 -0.03 32.71 -1.60
N THR A 288 0.52 32.46 -0.40
CA THR A 288 1.77 31.69 -0.21
C THR A 288 1.53 30.21 -0.43
N PRO A 289 2.23 29.51 -1.36
CA PRO A 289 2.09 28.10 -1.56
C PRO A 289 2.54 27.29 -0.32
N VAL A 290 1.75 26.28 0.05
CA VAL A 290 2.09 25.33 1.12
C VAL A 290 2.58 24.04 0.48
N LEU A 291 3.87 23.74 0.66
CA LEU A 291 4.50 22.46 0.32
C LEU A 291 4.41 21.53 1.51
N SER A 292 4.00 20.29 1.31
CA SER A 292 3.91 19.31 2.39
C SER A 292 4.60 18.00 2.06
N MET A 293 5.00 17.28 3.12
CA MET A 293 5.53 15.93 3.05
C MET A 293 4.93 15.10 4.20
N VAL A 294 4.27 13.99 3.89
CA VAL A 294 3.70 13.04 4.86
C VAL A 294 4.32 11.68 4.58
N THR A 295 5.29 11.28 5.41
CA THR A 295 6.05 10.04 5.15
C THR A 295 6.80 9.56 6.39
N ARG A 296 7.26 8.30 6.35
CA ARG A 296 8.31 7.85 7.26
C ARG A 296 9.61 8.62 6.99
N LEU A 297 10.25 9.14 8.04
CA LEU A 297 11.49 9.89 7.91
C LEU A 297 12.69 8.94 7.82
N VAL A 298 12.88 8.34 6.64
CA VAL A 298 13.95 7.37 6.35
C VAL A 298 14.57 7.64 4.99
N GLY A 299 15.84 7.22 4.79
CA GLY A 299 16.63 7.59 3.61
C GLY A 299 16.01 7.20 2.26
N HIS A 300 15.36 6.02 2.15
CA HIS A 300 14.75 5.61 0.88
C HIS A 300 13.52 6.46 0.47
N LYS A 301 12.98 7.29 1.37
CA LYS A 301 11.94 8.28 1.06
C LYS A 301 12.50 9.62 0.58
N GLY A 302 13.83 9.73 0.41
CA GLY A 302 14.48 10.93 -0.10
C GLY A 302 14.54 12.09 0.89
N VAL A 303 14.41 11.79 2.20
CA VAL A 303 14.49 12.79 3.28
C VAL A 303 15.86 13.48 3.29
N ASP A 304 16.91 12.77 2.94
CA ASP A 304 18.28 13.29 2.78
C ASP A 304 18.36 14.39 1.72
N LEU A 305 17.66 14.23 0.59
CA LEU A 305 17.58 15.27 -0.47
C LEU A 305 16.88 16.53 0.05
N VAL A 306 15.79 16.36 0.81
CA VAL A 306 15.07 17.49 1.41
C VAL A 306 15.94 18.22 2.44
N CYS A 307 16.67 17.48 3.27
CA CYS A 307 17.62 18.08 4.23
C CYS A 307 18.72 18.88 3.52
N GLN A 308 19.26 18.34 2.43
CA GLN A 308 20.30 18.98 1.63
C GLN A 308 19.78 20.25 0.92
N ALA A 309 18.59 20.21 0.35
CA ALA A 309 18.03 21.28 -0.45
C ALA A 309 17.16 22.27 0.33
N LEU A 310 17.05 22.12 1.67
CA LEU A 310 16.07 22.87 2.48
C LEU A 310 16.12 24.38 2.26
N ASP A 311 17.31 24.97 2.29
CA ASP A 311 17.44 26.42 2.14
C ASP A 311 17.00 26.91 0.75
N GLY A 312 17.25 26.11 -0.31
CA GLY A 312 16.72 26.35 -1.64
C GLY A 312 15.19 26.23 -1.70
N ILE A 313 14.62 25.21 -1.06
CA ILE A 313 13.16 25.06 -0.93
C ILE A 313 12.56 26.28 -0.25
N MET A 314 13.11 26.70 0.88
CA MET A 314 12.61 27.86 1.62
C MET A 314 12.81 29.18 0.88
N ALA A 315 13.83 29.27 0.02
CA ALA A 315 14.06 30.44 -0.84
C ALA A 315 13.00 30.61 -1.96
N THR A 316 12.23 29.55 -2.29
CA THR A 316 11.11 29.66 -3.23
C THR A 316 9.95 30.51 -2.70
N GLY A 317 9.94 30.82 -1.41
CA GLY A 317 8.86 31.53 -0.75
C GLY A 317 7.75 30.63 -0.19
N CYS A 318 7.77 29.35 -0.46
CA CYS A 318 6.79 28.40 0.09
C CYS A 318 6.88 28.27 1.61
N GLN A 319 5.74 27.89 2.22
CA GLN A 319 5.71 27.29 3.53
C GLN A 319 5.95 25.78 3.41
N LEU A 320 6.58 25.16 4.41
CA LEU A 320 6.86 23.73 4.43
C LEU A 320 6.23 23.06 5.64
N VAL A 321 5.47 22.00 5.39
CA VAL A 321 4.88 21.11 6.43
C VAL A 321 5.47 19.73 6.29
N VAL A 322 6.05 19.20 7.37
CA VAL A 322 6.56 17.82 7.43
C VAL A 322 5.83 17.07 8.53
N LEU A 323 5.14 15.98 8.16
CA LEU A 323 4.49 15.05 9.09
C LEU A 323 5.14 13.67 8.95
N GLY A 324 5.71 13.15 10.02
CA GLY A 324 6.27 11.81 10.02
C GLY A 324 7.20 11.52 11.19
N SER A 325 7.63 10.26 11.27
CA SER A 325 8.63 9.79 12.23
C SER A 325 9.54 8.75 11.59
N GLY A 326 10.71 8.50 12.18
CA GLY A 326 11.63 7.49 11.67
C GLY A 326 13.02 7.60 12.24
N ASP A 327 14.01 7.94 11.41
CA ASP A 327 15.39 8.11 11.84
C ASP A 327 15.54 9.37 12.72
N GLY A 328 16.09 9.19 13.92
CA GLY A 328 16.27 10.28 14.88
C GLY A 328 17.14 11.45 14.37
N GLY A 329 18.03 11.18 13.41
CA GLY A 329 18.83 12.22 12.75
C GLY A 329 17.94 13.16 11.93
N TYR A 330 17.03 12.61 11.12
CA TYR A 330 16.08 13.40 10.33
C TYR A 330 15.05 14.11 11.19
N GLU A 331 14.52 13.44 12.23
CA GLU A 331 13.60 14.06 13.17
C GLU A 331 14.21 15.29 13.83
N ASN A 332 15.45 15.18 14.33
CA ASN A 332 16.16 16.28 14.96
C ASN A 332 16.47 17.39 13.96
N PHE A 333 16.84 17.04 12.72
CA PHE A 333 17.07 18.02 11.66
C PHE A 333 15.82 18.92 11.46
N PHE A 334 14.63 18.34 11.31
CA PHE A 334 13.41 19.11 11.08
C PHE A 334 12.97 19.90 12.31
N ARG A 335 13.17 19.37 13.54
CA ARG A 335 12.94 20.17 14.77
C ARG A 335 13.83 21.43 14.83
N HIS A 336 15.11 21.33 14.43
CA HIS A 336 15.99 22.49 14.34
C HIS A 336 15.63 23.43 13.19
N ALA A 337 15.26 22.86 12.03
CA ALA A 337 14.85 23.62 10.86
C ALA A 337 13.61 24.49 11.15
N GLN A 338 12.62 23.97 11.89
CA GLN A 338 11.45 24.73 12.31
C GLN A 338 11.82 25.99 13.11
N ASN A 339 12.79 25.90 14.00
CA ASN A 339 13.28 27.05 14.76
C ASN A 339 13.99 28.09 13.88
N ARG A 340 14.58 27.64 12.78
CA ARG A 340 15.30 28.49 11.80
C ARG A 340 14.34 29.25 10.87
N TYR A 341 13.14 28.69 10.65
CA TYR A 341 12.10 29.23 9.76
C TYR A 341 10.76 29.41 10.48
N PRO A 342 10.69 30.23 11.55
CA PRO A 342 9.47 30.39 12.33
C PRO A 342 8.33 30.96 11.48
N GLY A 343 7.13 30.39 11.62
CA GLY A 343 5.95 30.75 10.83
C GLY A 343 5.99 30.31 9.37
N ARG A 344 7.06 29.64 8.92
CA ARG A 344 7.21 29.16 7.54
C ARG A 344 7.48 27.66 7.43
N LEU A 345 7.99 27.01 8.48
CA LEU A 345 8.20 25.57 8.53
C LEU A 345 7.57 25.00 9.80
N CYS A 346 6.76 23.95 9.62
CA CYS A 346 6.24 23.14 10.72
C CYS A 346 6.68 21.69 10.55
N ALA A 347 7.29 21.11 11.59
CA ALA A 347 7.68 19.72 11.66
C ALA A 347 6.87 19.00 12.75
N TRP A 348 5.88 18.24 12.36
CA TRP A 348 5.11 17.37 13.25
C TRP A 348 5.76 15.98 13.27
N ILE A 349 6.48 15.68 14.34
CA ILE A 349 7.17 14.40 14.49
C ILE A 349 6.23 13.40 15.17
N GLY A 350 5.81 12.40 14.41
CA GLY A 350 4.86 11.36 14.81
C GLY A 350 3.94 10.96 13.68
N TYR A 351 2.97 10.11 13.99
CA TYR A 351 1.88 9.75 13.09
C TYR A 351 0.56 10.34 13.60
N ASN A 352 -0.19 10.96 12.71
CA ASN A 352 -1.53 11.46 13.00
C ASN A 352 -2.36 11.43 11.70
N GLU A 353 -3.30 10.48 11.60
CA GLU A 353 -4.10 10.30 10.40
C GLU A 353 -5.01 11.50 10.11
N GLY A 354 -5.73 12.02 11.12
CA GLY A 354 -6.59 13.18 10.94
C GLY A 354 -5.82 14.42 10.48
N LEU A 355 -4.61 14.66 11.04
CA LEU A 355 -3.74 15.72 10.56
C LEU A 355 -3.24 15.48 9.14
N SER A 356 -2.91 14.24 8.76
CA SER A 356 -2.48 13.94 7.40
C SER A 356 -3.55 14.30 6.36
N ARG A 357 -4.82 14.03 6.65
CA ARG A 357 -5.95 14.42 5.78
C ARG A 357 -6.09 15.94 5.67
N ARG A 358 -5.95 16.66 6.79
CA ARG A 358 -5.94 18.14 6.77
C ARG A 358 -4.74 18.70 6.01
N ILE A 359 -3.58 18.03 6.08
CA ILE A 359 -2.39 18.41 5.28
C ILE A 359 -2.66 18.21 3.79
N TYR A 360 -3.21 17.06 3.37
CA TYR A 360 -3.59 16.84 1.97
C TYR A 360 -4.59 17.90 1.48
N ALA A 361 -5.58 18.25 2.30
CA ALA A 361 -6.59 19.22 1.92
C ALA A 361 -6.09 20.68 1.92
N GLY A 362 -5.21 21.03 2.87
CA GLY A 362 -4.75 22.41 3.07
C GLY A 362 -3.45 22.78 2.36
N SER A 363 -2.77 21.82 1.72
CA SER A 363 -1.55 22.09 0.95
C SER A 363 -1.85 22.42 -0.52
N ASP A 364 -0.93 23.11 -1.18
CA ASP A 364 -0.94 23.31 -2.63
C ASP A 364 -0.05 22.28 -3.35
N LEU A 365 1.06 21.88 -2.72
CA LEU A 365 2.08 21.00 -3.27
C LEU A 365 2.41 19.87 -2.28
N PHE A 366 2.74 18.68 -2.82
CA PHE A 366 3.07 17.50 -2.05
C PHE A 366 4.36 16.85 -2.53
N LEU A 367 5.39 16.76 -1.69
CA LEU A 367 6.72 16.30 -2.07
C LEU A 367 6.94 14.83 -1.76
N MET A 368 7.30 14.02 -2.78
CA MET A 368 7.68 12.61 -2.67
C MET A 368 8.96 12.31 -3.44
N PRO A 369 10.14 12.65 -2.90
CA PRO A 369 11.42 12.48 -3.59
C PRO A 369 12.01 11.07 -3.40
N SER A 370 11.20 10.04 -3.36
CA SER A 370 11.57 8.68 -3.00
C SER A 370 12.66 8.11 -3.91
N LYS A 371 13.66 7.45 -3.32
CA LYS A 371 14.68 6.68 -4.04
C LYS A 371 14.08 5.43 -4.70
N SER A 372 13.12 4.80 -4.03
CA SER A 372 12.32 3.71 -4.56
C SER A 372 10.91 3.81 -3.98
N GLU A 373 9.90 3.67 -4.84
CA GLU A 373 8.49 3.70 -4.46
C GLU A 373 7.72 2.70 -5.31
N PRO A 374 7.48 1.47 -4.81
CA PRO A 374 6.80 0.43 -5.60
C PRO A 374 5.50 0.89 -6.24
N CYS A 375 4.61 1.50 -5.47
CA CYS A 375 3.39 2.14 -5.96
C CYS A 375 3.28 3.58 -5.46
N GLY A 376 3.32 3.76 -4.13
CA GLY A 376 2.92 5.00 -3.49
C GLY A 376 1.40 5.17 -3.50
N LEU A 377 0.85 5.59 -2.38
CA LEU A 377 -0.57 5.94 -2.26
C LEU A 377 -0.73 7.44 -2.01
N SER A 378 0.21 8.04 -1.31
CA SER A 378 0.13 9.43 -0.86
C SER A 378 0.03 10.45 -1.99
N GLN A 379 0.67 10.21 -3.15
CA GLN A 379 0.53 11.08 -4.32
C GLN A 379 -0.88 11.02 -4.93
N MET A 380 -1.50 9.83 -4.95
CA MET A 380 -2.87 9.66 -5.43
C MET A 380 -3.86 10.33 -4.48
N ILE A 381 -3.66 10.14 -3.16
CA ILE A 381 -4.45 10.82 -2.13
C ILE A 381 -4.28 12.35 -2.25
N ALA A 382 -3.05 12.85 -2.38
CA ALA A 382 -2.78 14.27 -2.55
C ALA A 382 -3.54 14.84 -3.76
N MET A 383 -3.48 14.17 -4.93
CA MET A 383 -4.23 14.56 -6.12
C MET A 383 -5.74 14.56 -5.89
N ARG A 384 -6.28 13.55 -5.19
CA ARG A 384 -7.71 13.49 -4.84
C ARG A 384 -8.16 14.68 -4.00
N TYR A 385 -7.27 15.20 -3.13
CA TYR A 385 -7.51 16.42 -2.33
C TYR A 385 -7.05 17.71 -3.03
N GLY A 386 -6.72 17.67 -4.32
CA GLY A 386 -6.30 18.83 -5.11
C GLY A 386 -4.93 19.39 -4.69
N THR A 387 -4.05 18.57 -4.19
CA THR A 387 -2.68 18.93 -3.83
C THR A 387 -1.72 18.30 -4.84
N LEU A 388 -0.98 19.14 -5.58
CA LEU A 388 -0.19 18.68 -6.71
C LEU A 388 1.10 18.01 -6.26
N PRO A 389 1.34 16.74 -6.64
CA PRO A 389 2.55 16.01 -6.26
C PRO A 389 3.78 16.52 -7.04
N ILE A 390 4.91 16.54 -6.33
CA ILE A 390 6.25 16.70 -6.89
C ILE A 390 7.00 15.41 -6.59
N VAL A 391 7.29 14.61 -7.60
CA VAL A 391 7.76 13.24 -7.43
C VAL A 391 9.04 12.96 -8.19
N ARG A 392 9.83 12.01 -7.69
CA ARG A 392 10.84 11.38 -8.52
C ARG A 392 10.20 10.34 -9.45
N GLU A 393 10.68 10.24 -10.69
CA GLU A 393 10.19 9.29 -11.69
C GLU A 393 10.65 7.85 -11.38
N THR A 394 10.02 7.22 -10.39
CA THR A 394 10.29 5.84 -9.98
C THR A 394 9.01 5.09 -9.63
N GLY A 395 8.94 3.81 -9.99
CA GLY A 395 7.81 2.92 -9.69
C GLY A 395 6.45 3.58 -9.97
N GLY A 396 5.51 3.40 -9.05
CA GLY A 396 4.15 3.94 -9.23
C GLY A 396 4.05 5.46 -9.21
N LEU A 397 5.06 6.19 -8.74
CA LEU A 397 5.08 7.66 -8.86
C LEU A 397 5.13 8.08 -10.33
N LYS A 398 5.95 7.39 -11.15
CA LYS A 398 6.01 7.63 -12.59
C LYS A 398 4.72 7.23 -13.31
N ASP A 399 4.05 6.19 -12.82
CA ASP A 399 2.83 5.67 -13.46
C ASP A 399 1.59 6.52 -13.12
N THR A 400 1.61 7.29 -12.03
CA THR A 400 0.44 8.02 -11.52
C THR A 400 0.52 9.53 -11.71
N VAL A 401 1.72 10.10 -11.82
CA VAL A 401 1.91 11.55 -11.93
C VAL A 401 2.36 11.91 -13.34
N GLN A 402 1.50 12.62 -14.08
CA GLN A 402 1.84 13.20 -15.36
C GLN A 402 2.51 14.56 -15.13
N PRO A 403 3.76 14.76 -15.60
CA PRO A 403 4.43 16.05 -15.47
C PRO A 403 3.68 17.17 -16.17
N TYR A 404 3.58 18.32 -15.51
CA TYR A 404 2.98 19.52 -16.10
C TYR A 404 3.73 19.99 -17.34
N ASN A 405 2.99 20.19 -18.41
CA ASN A 405 3.47 20.77 -19.67
C ASN A 405 2.96 22.21 -19.78
N GLU A 406 3.86 23.18 -19.66
CA GLU A 406 3.52 24.62 -19.72
C GLU A 406 2.96 25.09 -21.07
N PHE A 407 3.22 24.33 -22.15
CA PHE A 407 2.75 24.68 -23.49
C PHE A 407 1.33 24.20 -23.78
N THR A 408 0.93 23.05 -23.20
CA THR A 408 -0.42 22.49 -23.40
C THR A 408 -1.33 22.74 -22.20
N GLY A 409 -0.78 23.07 -21.03
CA GLY A 409 -1.52 23.18 -19.77
C GLY A 409 -1.94 21.85 -19.17
N GLU A 410 -1.48 20.73 -19.73
CA GLU A 410 -1.81 19.37 -19.27
C GLU A 410 -0.84 18.87 -18.21
N GLY A 411 -1.33 18.02 -17.32
CA GLY A 411 -0.56 17.34 -16.29
C GLY A 411 -1.35 17.13 -15.02
N THR A 412 -0.71 16.48 -14.02
CA THR A 412 -1.29 16.24 -12.71
C THR A 412 -0.32 16.54 -11.56
N GLY A 413 0.89 17.00 -11.88
CA GLY A 413 1.93 17.33 -10.92
C GLY A 413 3.27 17.65 -11.59
N PHE A 414 4.35 17.48 -10.86
CA PHE A 414 5.71 17.76 -11.31
C PHE A 414 6.61 16.55 -11.05
N SER A 415 7.65 16.41 -11.88
CA SER A 415 8.60 15.31 -11.72
C SER A 415 10.04 15.73 -11.92
N PHE A 416 10.95 14.91 -11.44
CA PHE A 416 12.38 14.93 -11.71
C PHE A 416 12.89 13.48 -11.84
N SER A 417 14.00 13.28 -12.57
CA SER A 417 14.43 11.94 -12.95
C SER A 417 15.49 11.35 -12.02
N ASN A 418 16.58 12.07 -11.73
CA ASN A 418 17.68 11.55 -10.96
C ASN A 418 17.48 11.75 -9.46
N PHE A 419 17.95 10.80 -8.64
CA PHE A 419 17.94 10.93 -7.19
C PHE A 419 19.01 11.96 -6.76
N ASN A 420 18.65 13.25 -6.85
CA ASN A 420 19.55 14.39 -6.75
C ASN A 420 18.80 15.59 -6.16
N GLY A 421 19.43 16.28 -5.20
CA GLY A 421 18.84 17.42 -4.50
C GLY A 421 18.62 18.65 -5.39
N ASP A 422 19.48 18.87 -6.40
CA ASP A 422 19.37 20.01 -7.30
C ASP A 422 18.18 19.83 -8.26
N GLU A 423 17.99 18.63 -8.84
CA GLU A 423 16.83 18.33 -9.69
C GLU A 423 15.52 18.38 -8.90
N MET A 424 15.52 17.86 -7.67
CA MET A 424 14.37 17.98 -6.78
C MET A 424 14.06 19.46 -6.49
N GLY A 425 15.09 20.24 -6.15
CA GLY A 425 14.97 21.67 -5.88
C GLY A 425 14.43 22.45 -7.10
N ASP A 426 14.89 22.12 -8.31
CA ASP A 426 14.36 22.69 -9.55
C ASP A 426 12.88 22.35 -9.76
N ALA A 427 12.48 21.09 -9.51
CA ALA A 427 11.07 20.69 -9.61
C ALA A 427 10.19 21.44 -8.60
N VAL A 428 10.66 21.63 -7.36
CA VAL A 428 9.98 22.44 -6.35
C VAL A 428 9.88 23.90 -6.78
N PHE A 429 10.97 24.46 -7.33
CA PHE A 429 10.99 25.84 -7.86
C PHE A 429 9.97 26.02 -8.97
N ARG A 430 9.94 25.13 -9.99
CA ARG A 430 8.96 25.20 -11.09
C ARG A 430 7.52 25.11 -10.59
N ALA A 431 7.27 24.22 -9.64
CA ALA A 431 5.95 24.06 -9.03
C ALA A 431 5.53 25.32 -8.24
N ALA A 432 6.41 25.88 -7.42
CA ALA A 432 6.16 27.09 -6.67
C ALA A 432 5.89 28.29 -7.59
N ARG A 433 6.71 28.43 -8.65
CA ARG A 433 6.55 29.51 -9.64
C ARG A 433 5.19 29.47 -10.34
N LEU A 434 4.65 28.28 -10.64
CA LEU A 434 3.30 28.18 -11.23
C LEU A 434 2.26 28.86 -10.33
N PHE A 435 2.30 28.65 -9.01
CA PHE A 435 1.35 29.28 -8.08
C PHE A 435 1.60 30.78 -7.86
N TRP A 436 2.87 31.22 -7.94
CA TRP A 436 3.20 32.64 -7.80
C TRP A 436 2.87 33.45 -9.04
N ASP A 437 3.15 32.91 -10.23
CA ASP A 437 3.12 33.68 -11.49
C ASP A 437 1.84 33.49 -12.29
N ASN A 438 1.18 32.30 -12.16
CA ASN A 438 -0.01 31.96 -12.94
C ASN A 438 -0.95 31.04 -12.13
N ARG A 439 -1.63 31.63 -11.16
CA ARG A 439 -2.56 30.92 -10.26
C ARG A 439 -3.67 30.20 -11.02
N ASP A 440 -4.14 30.77 -12.12
CA ASP A 440 -5.22 30.17 -12.93
C ASP A 440 -4.77 28.86 -13.56
N ALA A 441 -3.55 28.81 -14.12
CA ALA A 441 -2.98 27.57 -14.64
C ALA A 441 -2.76 26.54 -13.49
N GLY A 442 -2.35 27.00 -12.30
CA GLY A 442 -2.27 26.16 -11.10
C GLY A 442 -3.62 25.54 -10.74
N ASN A 443 -4.69 26.33 -10.73
CA ASN A 443 -6.05 25.85 -10.44
C ASN A 443 -6.57 24.88 -11.50
N GLN A 444 -6.27 25.10 -12.78
CA GLN A 444 -6.59 24.16 -13.85
C GLN A 444 -5.90 22.81 -13.65
N LEU A 445 -4.62 22.84 -13.27
CA LEU A 445 -3.85 21.64 -12.99
C LEU A 445 -4.42 20.88 -11.77
N VAL A 446 -4.84 21.60 -10.72
CA VAL A 446 -5.54 21.03 -9.55
C VAL A 446 -6.82 20.31 -9.99
N THR A 447 -7.63 20.92 -10.86
CA THR A 447 -8.85 20.29 -11.39
C THR A 447 -8.54 19.01 -12.16
N GLN A 448 -7.49 19.01 -13.01
CA GLN A 448 -7.05 17.82 -13.75
C GLN A 448 -6.59 16.71 -12.78
N ALA A 449 -5.84 17.05 -11.73
CA ALA A 449 -5.37 16.11 -10.74
C ALA A 449 -6.54 15.48 -9.96
N MET A 450 -7.51 16.28 -9.51
CA MET A 450 -8.70 15.81 -8.80
C MET A 450 -9.62 14.93 -9.66
N SER A 451 -9.58 15.10 -10.99
CA SER A 451 -10.40 14.33 -11.93
C SER A 451 -9.81 12.96 -12.28
N GLN A 452 -8.63 12.62 -11.75
CA GLN A 452 -8.03 11.31 -12.00
C GLN A 452 -8.80 10.21 -11.29
N ASP A 453 -9.05 9.11 -12.00
CA ASP A 453 -9.65 7.91 -11.42
C ASP A 453 -8.55 6.98 -10.86
N PHE A 454 -8.43 6.97 -9.54
CA PHE A 454 -7.58 6.06 -8.80
C PHE A 454 -8.40 5.01 -8.03
N SER A 455 -9.63 4.73 -8.46
CA SER A 455 -10.48 3.72 -7.81
C SER A 455 -9.88 2.31 -7.89
N TRP A 456 -10.22 1.50 -6.92
CA TRP A 456 -9.87 0.08 -6.92
C TRP A 456 -10.57 -0.71 -8.02
N THR A 457 -11.67 -0.23 -8.56
CA THR A 457 -12.39 -0.87 -9.68
C THR A 457 -11.44 -1.11 -10.86
N ARG A 458 -10.69 -0.08 -11.25
CA ARG A 458 -9.72 -0.19 -12.34
C ARG A 458 -8.58 -1.20 -12.07
N SER A 459 -8.13 -1.29 -10.83
CA SER A 459 -7.10 -2.26 -10.41
C SER A 459 -7.70 -3.67 -10.36
N ALA A 460 -8.91 -3.80 -9.80
CA ALA A 460 -9.64 -5.07 -9.73
C ALA A 460 -9.87 -5.67 -11.12
N ASP A 461 -10.28 -4.85 -12.09
CA ASP A 461 -10.45 -5.31 -13.48
C ASP A 461 -9.19 -5.94 -14.06
N LYS A 462 -8.02 -5.32 -13.83
CA LYS A 462 -6.74 -5.88 -14.31
C LYS A 462 -6.35 -7.18 -13.62
N TYR A 463 -6.67 -7.33 -12.32
CA TYR A 463 -6.48 -8.61 -11.62
C TYR A 463 -7.47 -9.66 -12.13
N LEU A 464 -8.72 -9.29 -12.37
CA LEU A 464 -9.71 -10.18 -12.96
C LEU A 464 -9.29 -10.62 -14.37
N ASP A 465 -8.77 -9.71 -15.21
CA ASP A 465 -8.20 -10.08 -16.53
C ASP A 465 -7.11 -11.14 -16.39
N LEU A 466 -6.22 -11.01 -15.39
CA LEU A 466 -5.19 -12.01 -15.12
C LEU A 466 -5.79 -13.36 -14.68
N TYR A 467 -6.77 -13.34 -13.77
CA TYR A 467 -7.37 -14.57 -13.26
C TYR A 467 -8.16 -15.31 -14.34
N PHE A 468 -8.94 -14.60 -15.15
CA PHE A 468 -9.67 -15.19 -16.28
C PHE A 468 -8.71 -15.67 -17.40
N PHE A 469 -7.58 -15.01 -17.60
CA PHE A 469 -6.53 -15.49 -18.48
C PHE A 469 -5.95 -16.84 -18.02
N MET A 470 -5.82 -17.05 -16.71
CA MET A 470 -5.37 -18.34 -16.15
C MET A 470 -6.45 -19.42 -16.17
N HIS A 471 -7.73 -19.03 -16.28
CA HIS A 471 -8.92 -19.90 -16.27
C HIS A 471 -9.80 -19.65 -17.52
N PRO A 472 -9.30 -19.97 -18.74
CA PRO A 472 -10.04 -19.68 -19.97
C PRO A 472 -11.34 -20.50 -20.12
N GLU A 473 -11.54 -21.52 -19.28
CA GLU A 473 -12.76 -22.31 -19.18
C GLU A 473 -13.90 -21.59 -18.45
N ILE A 474 -13.61 -20.52 -17.72
CA ILE A 474 -14.59 -19.73 -16.98
C ILE A 474 -14.87 -18.45 -17.77
N GLU A 475 -16.12 -18.27 -18.21
CA GLU A 475 -16.53 -17.05 -18.89
C GLU A 475 -16.61 -15.89 -17.89
N ARG A 476 -15.95 -14.76 -18.22
CA ARG A 476 -16.10 -13.53 -17.42
C ARG A 476 -17.51 -12.98 -17.61
N PRO A 477 -18.30 -12.75 -16.51
CA PRO A 477 -19.58 -12.09 -16.61
C PRO A 477 -19.41 -10.74 -17.29
N VAL A 478 -20.22 -10.49 -18.33
CA VAL A 478 -20.31 -9.14 -18.91
C VAL A 478 -21.05 -8.27 -17.89
N ALA A 479 -20.40 -7.24 -17.38
CA ALA A 479 -21.04 -6.27 -16.48
C ALA A 479 -22.30 -5.72 -17.20
N VAL A 480 -23.47 -6.10 -16.74
CA VAL A 480 -24.72 -5.45 -17.13
C VAL A 480 -24.70 -4.09 -16.44
N VAL A 481 -24.40 -3.05 -17.19
CA VAL A 481 -24.57 -1.67 -16.71
C VAL A 481 -26.08 -1.45 -16.59
N ASP A 482 -26.61 -1.71 -15.40
CA ASP A 482 -27.99 -1.34 -15.08
C ASP A 482 -28.00 0.17 -14.80
N GLU A 483 -28.44 0.95 -15.78
CA GLU A 483 -28.57 2.41 -15.68
C GLU A 483 -29.61 2.87 -14.64
N SER A 484 -30.22 1.96 -13.89
CA SER A 484 -31.32 2.24 -12.96
C SER A 484 -30.95 2.41 -11.48
N GLU A 485 -29.69 2.15 -11.06
CA GLU A 485 -29.25 2.29 -9.64
C GLU A 485 -28.28 3.47 -9.39
N ALA A 486 -28.55 4.61 -9.96
CA ALA A 486 -27.85 5.85 -9.63
C ALA A 486 -28.53 6.60 -8.48
N VAL A 487 -28.95 5.95 -7.40
CA VAL A 487 -29.25 6.60 -6.11
C VAL A 487 -29.26 5.52 -5.00
N ALA A 488 -28.12 5.21 -4.42
CA ALA A 488 -28.07 4.57 -3.12
C ALA A 488 -27.54 5.60 -2.11
N GLU A 489 -28.40 5.98 -1.17
CA GLU A 489 -28.01 6.83 -0.03
C GLU A 489 -26.87 6.19 0.76
N PRO A 490 -25.88 6.97 1.24
CA PRO A 490 -24.77 6.44 2.00
C PRO A 490 -25.28 5.92 3.36
N VAL A 491 -25.19 4.62 3.57
CA VAL A 491 -25.34 4.04 4.90
C VAL A 491 -24.16 4.49 5.76
N ALA A 492 -24.40 5.37 6.71
CA ALA A 492 -23.41 5.81 7.68
C ALA A 492 -22.89 4.60 8.47
N ALA A 493 -21.63 4.28 8.30
CA ALA A 493 -20.94 3.30 9.14
C ALA A 493 -20.77 3.92 10.54
N GLU A 494 -21.49 3.43 11.52
CA GLU A 494 -21.22 3.75 12.94
C GLU A 494 -19.91 3.05 13.35
N GLU A 495 -18.83 3.82 13.44
CA GLU A 495 -17.63 3.38 14.13
C GLU A 495 -17.87 3.36 15.66
N PRO A 496 -17.44 2.31 16.36
CA PRO A 496 -17.55 2.29 17.81
C PRO A 496 -16.58 3.33 18.40
N LYS A 497 -17.12 4.26 19.18
CA LYS A 497 -16.38 5.28 19.94
C LYS A 497 -15.39 4.58 20.88
N VAL A 498 -14.11 4.82 20.70
CA VAL A 498 -13.07 4.47 21.66
C VAL A 498 -13.20 5.45 22.83
N GLU A 499 -13.66 4.98 24.00
CA GLU A 499 -13.58 5.72 25.24
C GLU A 499 -12.11 5.82 25.68
N GLU A 500 -11.54 7.00 25.62
CA GLU A 500 -10.31 7.32 26.33
C GLU A 500 -10.58 7.22 27.85
N LYS A 501 -9.92 6.29 28.51
CA LYS A 501 -9.80 6.30 29.97
C LYS A 501 -8.61 7.14 30.40
N PRO A 502 -8.76 7.89 31.51
CA PRO A 502 -7.83 8.92 31.98
C PRO A 502 -6.45 8.41 32.41
#